data_103fef90bacc3a0fd4ab1529511ca497
#
_entry.id   103fef90bacc3a0fd4ab1529511ca497
#
_cell.length_a   1.000
_cell.length_b   1.000
_cell.length_c   1.000
_cell.angle_alpha   90.00
_cell.angle_beta   90.00
_cell.angle_gamma   90.00
#
_symmetry.space_group_name_H-M   'P 1'
#
loop_
_entity.id
_entity.type
_entity.pdbx_description
1 polymer ?
#
loop_
_entity_poly.entity_id
_entity_poly.type
_entity_poly.pdbx_seq_one_letter_code
_entity_poly.pdbx_strand_id
1 'polypeptide(L)'
;MSNPLKILSTKVLSPIQKNRMIELGARYTERNFTETEAIPFTYSEAKHTLLFSSQNAVQSVFSKTDFERLLKNKKCYCVGEKTKIALEEKGLKVTHFEENASNLADFIFKNAKNEAFLFFCGKERRPDLEAQMKLYKIKLDAVEVYQTQLKPKPIGAFDIVLFYSPSGVRSFLQDNSLKQTVCICIGPTTAAALPISKRQIIIATSPTIEHMIYQTKKQLPS
;
A
#
# COMPACT_ATOMS: atom_id res chain seq x y z
N MET A 1 10.03 35.72 15.93
CA MET A 1 10.38 34.36 15.39
C MET A 1 9.10 33.69 14.96
N SER A 2 8.96 33.29 13.69
CA SER A 2 7.78 32.57 13.20
C SER A 2 7.70 31.20 13.90
N ASN A 3 6.47 30.82 14.29
CA ASN A 3 6.24 29.52 14.94
C ASN A 3 6.59 28.40 13.94
N PRO A 4 7.36 27.37 14.32
CA PRO A 4 7.75 26.30 13.40
C PRO A 4 6.52 25.58 12.85
N LEU A 5 6.51 25.29 11.54
CA LEU A 5 5.42 24.60 10.86
C LEU A 5 5.12 23.25 11.51
N LYS A 6 3.84 22.92 11.60
CA LYS A 6 3.33 21.65 12.12
C LYS A 6 3.10 20.67 10.98
N ILE A 7 3.77 19.53 11.02
CA ILE A 7 3.67 18.48 10.00
C ILE A 7 3.05 17.23 10.61
N LEU A 8 2.03 16.69 9.96
CA LEU A 8 1.43 15.40 10.29
C LEU A 8 1.77 14.36 9.22
N SER A 9 2.28 13.22 9.64
CA SER A 9 2.29 12.00 8.83
C SER A 9 1.09 11.11 9.21
N THR A 10 0.24 10.78 8.24
CA THR A 10 -0.92 9.89 8.47
C THR A 10 -0.55 8.41 8.55
N LYS A 11 0.75 8.13 8.60
CA LYS A 11 1.34 6.80 8.80
C LYS A 11 2.58 6.94 9.69
N VAL A 12 2.79 5.98 10.59
CA VAL A 12 4.04 5.86 11.33
C VAL A 12 5.15 5.43 10.38
N LEU A 13 6.24 6.17 10.38
CA LEU A 13 7.39 5.97 9.50
C LEU A 13 8.43 5.04 10.16
N SER A 14 9.33 4.47 9.33
CA SER A 14 10.49 3.76 9.86
C SER A 14 11.40 4.72 10.64
N PRO A 15 12.24 4.25 11.60
CA PRO A 15 13.14 5.11 12.37
C PRO A 15 14.01 6.01 11.48
N ILE A 16 14.54 5.49 10.38
CA ILE A 16 15.36 6.24 9.43
C ILE A 16 14.55 7.37 8.77
N GLN A 17 13.35 7.08 8.31
CA GLN A 17 12.46 8.06 7.65
C GLN A 17 11.98 9.11 8.66
N LYS A 18 11.66 8.70 9.88
CA LYS A 18 11.28 9.60 10.97
C LYS A 18 12.41 10.58 11.31
N ASN A 19 13.66 10.11 11.44
CA ASN A 19 14.80 10.96 11.70
C ASN A 19 14.96 12.01 10.60
N ARG A 20 14.84 11.64 9.32
CA ARG A 20 14.86 12.60 8.21
C ARG A 20 13.75 13.65 8.30
N MET A 21 12.56 13.31 8.80
CA MET A 21 11.48 14.27 9.03
C MET A 21 11.80 15.23 10.18
N ILE A 22 12.40 14.73 11.27
CA ILE A 22 12.79 15.53 12.42
C ILE A 22 13.91 16.52 12.04
N GLU A 23 14.87 16.09 11.22
CA GLU A 23 15.97 16.94 10.71
C GLU A 23 15.50 18.14 9.86
N LEU A 24 14.25 18.14 9.41
CA LEU A 24 13.67 19.29 8.72
C LEU A 24 13.41 20.49 9.64
N GLY A 25 13.52 20.35 10.97
CA GLY A 25 13.35 21.45 11.93
C GLY A 25 11.90 21.87 12.18
N ALA A 26 10.91 21.19 11.62
CA ALA A 26 9.50 21.43 11.83
C ALA A 26 8.94 20.61 13.02
N ARG A 27 7.79 20.99 13.55
CA ARG A 27 7.07 20.17 14.57
C ARG A 27 6.42 18.96 13.89
N TYR A 28 7.08 17.81 13.97
CA TYR A 28 6.66 16.57 13.37
C TYR A 28 5.79 15.72 14.30
N THR A 29 4.66 15.25 13.81
CA THR A 29 3.75 14.29 14.46
C THR A 29 3.43 13.17 13.47
N GLU A 30 3.34 11.95 13.96
CA GLU A 30 2.94 10.80 13.14
C GLU A 30 1.88 9.95 13.83
N ARG A 31 0.97 9.39 13.02
CA ARG A 31 -0.05 8.48 13.50
C ARG A 31 -0.61 7.64 12.36
N ASN A 32 -0.87 6.35 12.62
CA ASN A 32 -1.62 5.52 11.69
C ASN A 32 -3.10 5.90 11.71
N PHE A 33 -3.62 6.35 10.57
CA PHE A 33 -5.04 6.57 10.32
C PHE A 33 -5.72 5.36 9.67
N THR A 34 -4.94 4.34 9.34
CA THR A 34 -5.44 3.04 8.87
C THR A 34 -4.64 1.93 9.52
N GLU A 35 -5.29 0.78 9.66
CA GLU A 35 -4.67 -0.45 10.14
C GLU A 35 -5.06 -1.59 9.21
N THR A 36 -4.12 -2.49 8.93
CA THR A 36 -4.39 -3.72 8.17
C THR A 36 -4.77 -4.81 9.16
N GLU A 37 -5.92 -5.43 8.93
CA GLU A 37 -6.43 -6.52 9.73
C GLU A 37 -6.55 -7.78 8.88
N ALA A 38 -5.95 -8.88 9.33
CA ALA A 38 -6.15 -10.18 8.71
C ALA A 38 -7.59 -10.66 8.95
N ILE A 39 -8.25 -11.13 7.90
CA ILE A 39 -9.61 -11.68 7.99
C ILE A 39 -9.60 -13.21 7.84
N PRO A 40 -10.56 -13.93 8.40
CA PRO A 40 -10.73 -15.35 8.16
C PRO A 40 -10.97 -15.61 6.67
N PHE A 41 -10.31 -16.61 6.13
CA PHE A 41 -10.49 -17.03 4.74
C PHE A 41 -10.41 -18.55 4.61
N THR A 42 -11.04 -19.06 3.56
CA THR A 42 -10.95 -20.44 3.10
C THR A 42 -10.49 -20.46 1.66
N TYR A 43 -9.83 -21.50 1.24
CA TYR A 43 -9.40 -21.70 -0.14
C TYR A 43 -9.44 -23.17 -0.50
N SER A 44 -9.51 -23.47 -1.79
CA SER A 44 -9.42 -24.83 -2.29
C SER A 44 -7.95 -25.23 -2.43
N GLU A 45 -7.58 -26.39 -1.94
CA GLU A 45 -6.22 -26.98 -2.08
C GLU A 45 -5.90 -27.45 -3.51
N ALA A 46 -6.77 -27.17 -4.48
CA ALA A 46 -6.54 -27.55 -5.87
C ALA A 46 -5.14 -27.07 -6.35
N LYS A 47 -4.65 -27.67 -7.43
CA LYS A 47 -3.33 -27.37 -8.03
C LYS A 47 -3.30 -25.95 -8.61
N HIS A 48 -3.27 -24.94 -7.76
CA HIS A 48 -3.17 -23.55 -8.16
C HIS A 48 -1.74 -23.03 -8.01
N THR A 49 -1.34 -22.20 -8.95
CA THR A 49 -0.17 -21.31 -8.80
C THR A 49 -0.57 -20.14 -7.92
N LEU A 50 0.26 -19.80 -6.93
CA LEU A 50 -0.02 -18.73 -5.99
C LEU A 50 0.27 -17.37 -6.64
N LEU A 51 -0.56 -16.38 -6.31
CA LEU A 51 -0.36 -15.01 -6.76
C LEU A 51 -0.55 -14.03 -5.59
N PHE A 52 0.41 -13.10 -5.44
CA PHE A 52 0.38 -12.05 -4.41
C PHE A 52 0.69 -10.69 -5.05
N SER A 53 -0.02 -9.65 -4.62
CA SER A 53 0.25 -8.25 -5.06
C SER A 53 0.54 -7.31 -3.91
N SER A 54 0.74 -7.83 -2.68
CA SER A 54 0.88 -7.00 -1.48
C SER A 54 1.59 -7.76 -0.37
N GLN A 55 2.52 -7.06 0.32
CA GLN A 55 3.13 -7.55 1.55
C GLN A 55 2.09 -7.86 2.65
N ASN A 56 1.01 -7.07 2.72
CA ASN A 56 -0.07 -7.31 3.68
C ASN A 56 -0.76 -8.66 3.45
N ALA A 57 -0.95 -9.06 2.19
CA ALA A 57 -1.49 -10.37 1.87
C ALA A 57 -0.54 -11.49 2.32
N VAL A 58 0.77 -11.32 2.10
CA VAL A 58 1.78 -12.27 2.59
C VAL A 58 1.71 -12.39 4.12
N GLN A 59 1.77 -11.28 4.84
CA GLN A 59 1.69 -11.26 6.31
C GLN A 59 0.40 -11.92 6.82
N SER A 60 -0.75 -11.62 6.20
CA SER A 60 -2.05 -12.16 6.62
C SER A 60 -2.17 -13.67 6.38
N VAL A 61 -1.66 -14.17 5.26
CA VAL A 61 -1.65 -15.61 4.97
C VAL A 61 -0.74 -16.34 5.94
N PHE A 62 0.47 -15.84 6.17
CA PHE A 62 1.48 -16.49 7.03
C PHE A 62 1.30 -16.21 8.52
N SER A 63 0.32 -15.41 8.94
CA SER A 63 -0.09 -15.32 10.35
C SER A 63 -0.79 -16.58 10.85
N LYS A 64 -1.23 -17.47 9.94
CA LYS A 64 -1.83 -18.77 10.25
C LYS A 64 -0.77 -19.87 10.05
N THR A 65 -0.40 -20.54 11.11
CA THR A 65 0.70 -21.52 11.18
C THR A 65 0.62 -22.70 10.19
N ASP A 66 -0.59 -23.09 9.77
CA ASP A 66 -0.76 -24.26 8.89
C ASP A 66 -0.44 -23.99 7.42
N PHE A 67 -0.41 -22.72 7.01
CA PHE A 67 -0.24 -22.33 5.61
C PHE A 67 1.20 -22.46 5.10
N GLU A 68 2.19 -22.26 5.95
CA GLU A 68 3.60 -22.36 5.55
C GLU A 68 3.91 -23.73 4.95
N ARG A 69 3.44 -24.80 5.57
CA ARG A 69 3.64 -26.18 5.11
C ARG A 69 2.90 -26.48 3.80
N LEU A 70 1.69 -25.94 3.62
CA LEU A 70 0.85 -26.20 2.45
C LEU A 70 1.31 -25.44 1.19
N LEU A 71 1.98 -24.31 1.37
CA LEU A 71 2.36 -23.42 0.26
C LEU A 71 3.82 -23.60 -0.19
N LYS A 72 4.68 -24.22 0.62
CA LYS A 72 6.14 -24.29 0.45
C LYS A 72 6.62 -24.85 -0.91
N ASN A 73 5.86 -25.73 -1.53
CA ASN A 73 6.24 -26.38 -2.81
C ASN A 73 5.41 -25.86 -4.00
N LYS A 74 4.62 -24.78 -3.84
CA LYS A 74 3.80 -24.25 -4.92
C LYS A 74 4.57 -23.19 -5.71
N LYS A 75 4.32 -23.12 -7.02
CA LYS A 75 4.76 -21.98 -7.83
C LYS A 75 4.14 -20.72 -7.27
N CYS A 76 4.91 -19.64 -7.21
CA CYS A 76 4.48 -18.37 -6.68
C CYS A 76 4.87 -17.23 -7.62
N TYR A 77 3.91 -16.41 -8.00
CA TYR A 77 4.11 -15.17 -8.74
C TYR A 77 3.74 -13.98 -7.86
N CYS A 78 4.38 -12.83 -8.05
CA CYS A 78 3.99 -11.65 -7.30
C CYS A 78 4.21 -10.33 -8.05
N VAL A 79 3.53 -9.29 -7.57
CA VAL A 79 3.72 -7.90 -7.99
C VAL A 79 4.58 -7.18 -6.96
N GLY A 80 5.66 -6.55 -7.44
CA GLY A 80 6.56 -5.68 -6.67
C GLY A 80 7.65 -6.41 -5.89
N GLU A 81 8.86 -5.87 -5.97
CA GLU A 81 10.06 -6.43 -5.32
C GLU A 81 9.88 -6.62 -3.80
N LYS A 82 9.23 -5.67 -3.11
CA LYS A 82 8.95 -5.78 -1.67
C LYS A 82 8.07 -6.97 -1.33
N THR A 83 7.12 -7.33 -2.20
CA THR A 83 6.28 -8.52 -2.02
C THR A 83 7.09 -9.79 -2.23
N LYS A 84 7.98 -9.79 -3.24
CA LYS A 84 8.93 -10.90 -3.47
C LYS A 84 9.78 -11.16 -2.23
N ILE A 85 10.45 -10.13 -1.72
CA ILE A 85 11.28 -10.26 -0.51
C ILE A 85 10.47 -10.83 0.66
N ALA A 86 9.26 -10.31 0.92
CA ALA A 86 8.41 -10.81 2.00
C ALA A 86 8.00 -12.29 1.82
N LEU A 87 7.81 -12.75 0.59
CA LEU A 87 7.53 -14.17 0.29
C LEU A 87 8.76 -15.06 0.53
N GLU A 88 9.93 -14.60 0.08
CA GLU A 88 11.20 -15.31 0.25
C GLU A 88 11.60 -15.41 1.73
N GLU A 89 11.38 -14.38 2.53
CA GLU A 89 11.53 -14.40 4.00
C GLU A 89 10.62 -15.42 4.69
N LYS A 90 9.49 -15.78 4.06
CA LYS A 90 8.57 -16.82 4.50
C LYS A 90 8.90 -18.21 3.91
N GLY A 91 10.04 -18.36 3.24
CA GLY A 91 10.50 -19.60 2.68
C GLY A 91 9.83 -20.03 1.37
N LEU A 92 9.05 -19.16 0.72
CA LEU A 92 8.54 -19.45 -0.61
C LEU A 92 9.56 -19.08 -1.69
N LYS A 93 9.69 -19.96 -2.68
CA LYS A 93 10.44 -19.63 -3.89
C LYS A 93 9.54 -18.87 -4.87
N VAL A 94 9.83 -17.59 -5.08
CA VAL A 94 9.14 -16.79 -6.11
C VAL A 94 9.60 -17.23 -7.48
N THR A 95 8.67 -17.74 -8.29
CA THR A 95 8.94 -18.23 -9.64
C THR A 95 9.17 -17.07 -10.61
N HIS A 96 8.36 -16.02 -10.48
CA HIS A 96 8.48 -14.80 -11.28
C HIS A 96 7.83 -13.62 -10.55
N PHE A 97 8.36 -12.41 -10.76
CA PHE A 97 7.74 -11.18 -10.29
C PHE A 97 7.85 -10.08 -11.35
N GLU A 98 6.95 -9.13 -11.28
CA GLU A 98 6.95 -7.90 -12.09
C GLU A 98 6.65 -6.70 -11.21
N GLU A 99 7.10 -5.51 -11.62
CA GLU A 99 6.92 -4.29 -10.83
C GLU A 99 5.47 -3.81 -10.76
N ASN A 100 4.62 -4.21 -11.70
CA ASN A 100 3.21 -3.84 -11.74
C ASN A 100 2.32 -4.97 -12.23
N ALA A 101 1.02 -4.83 -11.94
CA ALA A 101 0.01 -5.84 -12.22
C ALA A 101 -0.17 -6.12 -13.72
N SER A 102 -0.01 -5.08 -14.58
CA SER A 102 -0.15 -5.21 -16.03
C SER A 102 0.94 -6.11 -16.60
N ASN A 103 2.20 -5.81 -16.27
CA ASN A 103 3.33 -6.60 -16.74
C ASN A 103 3.23 -8.05 -16.29
N LEU A 104 2.78 -8.28 -15.02
CA LEU A 104 2.61 -9.64 -14.52
C LEU A 104 1.52 -10.40 -15.28
N ALA A 105 0.38 -9.76 -15.57
CA ALA A 105 -0.68 -10.38 -16.37
C ALA A 105 -0.20 -10.71 -17.79
N ASP A 106 0.56 -9.81 -18.42
CA ASP A 106 1.14 -10.03 -19.75
C ASP A 106 2.15 -11.19 -19.75
N PHE A 107 2.99 -11.26 -18.72
CA PHE A 107 3.91 -12.39 -18.54
C PHE A 107 3.15 -13.72 -18.39
N ILE A 108 2.13 -13.75 -17.54
CA ILE A 108 1.31 -14.95 -17.31
C ILE A 108 0.62 -15.38 -18.61
N PHE A 109 0.07 -14.44 -19.37
CA PHE A 109 -0.56 -14.73 -20.65
C PHE A 109 0.39 -15.41 -21.64
N LYS A 110 1.64 -14.95 -21.70
CA LYS A 110 2.65 -15.51 -22.61
C LYS A 110 3.21 -16.86 -22.16
N ASN A 111 3.38 -17.06 -20.85
CA ASN A 111 4.19 -18.16 -20.32
C ASN A 111 3.41 -19.19 -19.49
N ALA A 112 2.22 -18.84 -18.97
CA ALA A 112 1.48 -19.66 -18.00
C ALA A 112 -0.04 -19.58 -18.18
N LYS A 113 -0.55 -19.26 -19.39
CA LYS A 113 -1.97 -19.02 -19.65
C LYS A 113 -2.89 -20.21 -19.33
N ASN A 114 -2.36 -21.42 -19.29
CA ASN A 114 -3.11 -22.66 -19.03
C ASN A 114 -3.10 -23.03 -17.53
N GLU A 115 -2.40 -22.27 -16.69
CA GLU A 115 -2.39 -22.48 -15.24
C GLU A 115 -3.63 -21.82 -14.59
N ALA A 116 -4.06 -22.37 -13.45
CA ALA A 116 -5.06 -21.74 -12.60
C ALA A 116 -4.36 -21.05 -11.43
N PHE A 117 -4.79 -19.85 -11.12
CA PHE A 117 -4.15 -19.00 -10.10
C PHE A 117 -5.04 -18.83 -8.88
N LEU A 118 -4.41 -18.87 -7.70
CA LEU A 118 -5.01 -18.49 -6.42
C LEU A 118 -4.41 -17.17 -5.99
N PHE A 119 -5.21 -16.10 -6.04
CA PHE A 119 -4.78 -14.74 -5.77
C PHE A 119 -5.14 -14.31 -4.35
N PHE A 120 -4.17 -14.26 -3.46
CA PHE A 120 -4.34 -13.72 -2.12
C PHE A 120 -4.25 -12.20 -2.14
N CYS A 121 -5.32 -11.54 -1.73
CA CYS A 121 -5.49 -10.09 -1.90
C CYS A 121 -6.22 -9.43 -0.74
N GLY A 122 -6.20 -8.09 -0.71
CA GLY A 122 -7.01 -7.31 0.20
C GLY A 122 -8.43 -7.12 -0.32
N LYS A 123 -9.36 -6.84 0.59
CA LYS A 123 -10.75 -6.51 0.26
C LYS A 123 -10.84 -5.25 -0.62
N GLU A 124 -10.06 -4.22 -0.30
CA GLU A 124 -10.00 -2.95 -1.04
C GLU A 124 -8.83 -2.94 -2.03
N ARG A 125 -8.73 -3.95 -2.90
CA ARG A 125 -7.67 -4.03 -3.92
C ARG A 125 -8.02 -3.28 -5.19
N ARG A 126 -7.02 -2.99 -6.00
CA ARG A 126 -7.23 -2.50 -7.36
C ARG A 126 -7.68 -3.65 -8.26
N PRO A 127 -8.65 -3.40 -9.17
CA PRO A 127 -9.17 -4.45 -10.05
C PRO A 127 -8.27 -4.77 -11.24
N ASP A 128 -7.16 -4.04 -11.44
CA ASP A 128 -6.34 -4.06 -12.67
C ASP A 128 -5.88 -5.48 -13.04
N LEU A 129 -5.36 -6.24 -12.07
CA LEU A 129 -4.87 -7.59 -12.31
C LEU A 129 -6.01 -8.54 -12.69
N GLU A 130 -7.11 -8.51 -11.94
CA GLU A 130 -8.28 -9.37 -12.20
C GLU A 130 -8.93 -9.05 -13.54
N ALA A 131 -9.01 -7.75 -13.89
CA ALA A 131 -9.57 -7.31 -15.18
C ALA A 131 -8.73 -7.84 -16.36
N GLN A 132 -7.40 -7.76 -16.27
CA GLN A 132 -6.52 -8.27 -17.31
C GLN A 132 -6.52 -9.80 -17.40
N MET A 133 -6.47 -10.50 -16.27
CA MET A 133 -6.55 -11.96 -16.23
C MET A 133 -7.86 -12.45 -16.86
N LYS A 134 -8.97 -11.75 -16.59
CA LYS A 134 -10.28 -12.03 -17.22
C LYS A 134 -10.25 -11.78 -18.73
N LEU A 135 -9.64 -10.66 -19.17
CA LEU A 135 -9.48 -10.34 -20.59
C LEU A 135 -8.70 -11.45 -21.33
N TYR A 136 -7.66 -11.97 -20.70
CA TYR A 136 -6.82 -13.04 -21.24
C TYR A 136 -7.42 -14.44 -21.06
N LYS A 137 -8.64 -14.54 -20.47
CA LYS A 137 -9.33 -15.81 -20.17
C LYS A 137 -8.50 -16.75 -19.29
N ILE A 138 -7.70 -16.20 -18.39
CA ILE A 138 -6.88 -16.93 -17.42
C ILE A 138 -7.72 -17.19 -16.16
N LYS A 139 -7.70 -18.43 -15.67
CA LYS A 139 -8.44 -18.80 -14.46
C LYS A 139 -7.77 -18.20 -13.22
N LEU A 140 -8.51 -17.35 -12.51
CA LEU A 140 -8.07 -16.66 -11.30
C LEU A 140 -9.14 -16.76 -10.22
N ASP A 141 -8.80 -17.39 -9.10
CA ASP A 141 -9.64 -17.46 -7.91
C ASP A 141 -9.08 -16.47 -6.87
N ALA A 142 -9.80 -15.38 -6.60
CA ALA A 142 -9.38 -14.36 -5.64
C ALA A 142 -9.84 -14.72 -4.22
N VAL A 143 -8.92 -14.66 -3.27
CA VAL A 143 -9.16 -14.91 -1.85
C VAL A 143 -8.79 -13.67 -1.04
N GLU A 144 -9.79 -13.07 -0.44
CA GLU A 144 -9.59 -11.91 0.44
C GLU A 144 -9.03 -12.37 1.79
N VAL A 145 -7.85 -11.89 2.14
CA VAL A 145 -7.11 -12.32 3.33
C VAL A 145 -6.86 -11.21 4.33
N TYR A 146 -7.12 -9.95 3.95
CA TYR A 146 -7.06 -8.79 4.84
C TYR A 146 -8.01 -7.69 4.39
N GLN A 147 -8.33 -6.81 5.32
CA GLN A 147 -9.05 -5.56 5.09
C GLN A 147 -8.32 -4.37 5.72
N THR A 148 -8.61 -3.17 5.21
CA THR A 148 -8.10 -1.92 5.78
C THR A 148 -9.15 -1.32 6.69
N GLN A 149 -8.87 -1.28 7.99
CA GLN A 149 -9.69 -0.57 8.97
C GLN A 149 -9.32 0.90 8.99
N LEU A 150 -10.31 1.78 8.95
CA LEU A 150 -10.14 3.19 9.23
C LEU A 150 -9.98 3.40 10.74
N LYS A 151 -9.03 4.24 11.13
CA LYS A 151 -8.75 4.60 12.54
C LYS A 151 -8.82 6.13 12.68
N PRO A 152 -10.03 6.72 12.51
CA PRO A 152 -10.21 8.15 12.63
C PRO A 152 -9.87 8.61 14.05
N LYS A 153 -9.37 9.83 14.16
CA LYS A 153 -9.11 10.50 15.42
C LYS A 153 -8.97 11.99 15.20
N PRO A 154 -9.58 12.82 16.03
CA PRO A 154 -9.32 14.25 16.04
C PRO A 154 -7.86 14.51 16.48
N ILE A 155 -7.12 15.31 15.72
CA ILE A 155 -5.70 15.55 15.98
C ILE A 155 -5.34 17.04 15.93
N GLY A 156 -6.28 17.92 15.61
CA GLY A 156 -6.07 19.36 15.51
C GLY A 156 -5.57 19.81 14.13
N ALA A 157 -5.10 21.07 14.06
CA ALA A 157 -4.69 21.69 12.81
C ALA A 157 -3.19 21.53 12.55
N PHE A 158 -2.84 21.26 11.29
CA PHE A 158 -1.49 21.15 10.77
C PHE A 158 -1.32 22.00 9.52
N ASP A 159 -0.12 22.52 9.32
CA ASP A 159 0.24 23.30 8.13
C ASP A 159 0.46 22.37 6.94
N ILE A 160 1.06 21.20 7.18
CA ILE A 160 1.33 20.16 6.18
C ILE A 160 0.82 18.82 6.66
N VAL A 161 0.11 18.08 5.80
CA VAL A 161 -0.32 16.68 6.07
C VAL A 161 0.15 15.77 4.94
N LEU A 162 0.81 14.67 5.30
CA LEU A 162 1.28 13.64 4.37
C LEU A 162 0.28 12.48 4.32
N PHE A 163 -0.20 12.17 3.12
CA PHE A 163 -1.16 11.09 2.86
C PHE A 163 -0.54 9.98 2.00
N TYR A 164 -0.62 8.74 2.47
CA TYR A 164 -0.01 7.57 1.85
C TYR A 164 -1.02 6.67 1.13
N SER A 165 -2.32 6.91 1.30
CA SER A 165 -3.37 6.12 0.66
C SER A 165 -4.71 6.87 0.63
N PRO A 166 -5.63 6.52 -0.30
CA PRO A 166 -7.00 7.03 -0.28
C PRO A 166 -7.75 6.70 1.02
N SER A 167 -7.51 5.53 1.60
CA SER A 167 -8.12 5.14 2.88
C SER A 167 -7.62 6.01 4.04
N GLY A 168 -6.33 6.38 4.05
CA GLY A 168 -5.77 7.33 5.01
C GLY A 168 -6.43 8.70 4.92
N VAL A 169 -6.69 9.20 3.70
CA VAL A 169 -7.45 10.45 3.48
C VAL A 169 -8.86 10.32 4.05
N ARG A 170 -9.60 9.25 3.68
CA ARG A 170 -10.97 9.04 4.19
C ARG A 170 -11.03 8.95 5.71
N SER A 171 -10.08 8.24 6.32
CA SER A 171 -10.02 8.11 7.78
C SER A 171 -9.73 9.44 8.47
N PHE A 172 -8.76 10.21 7.94
CA PHE A 172 -8.44 11.53 8.49
C PHE A 172 -9.63 12.49 8.44
N LEU A 173 -10.36 12.52 7.32
CA LEU A 173 -11.45 13.45 7.08
C LEU A 173 -12.73 13.15 7.90
N GLN A 174 -12.83 12.00 8.56
CA GLN A 174 -13.96 11.72 9.44
C GLN A 174 -14.00 12.66 10.66
N ASP A 175 -12.84 12.98 11.22
CA ASP A 175 -12.73 13.76 12.46
C ASP A 175 -11.94 15.07 12.29
N ASN A 176 -11.39 15.34 11.09
CA ASN A 176 -10.50 16.46 10.85
C ASN A 176 -10.86 17.23 9.57
N SER A 177 -10.40 18.48 9.47
CA SER A 177 -10.59 19.33 8.30
C SER A 177 -9.27 19.85 7.74
N LEU A 178 -9.25 20.18 6.44
CA LEU A 178 -8.06 20.63 5.69
C LEU A 178 -8.22 22.11 5.25
N LYS A 179 -8.44 23.04 6.16
CA LYS A 179 -8.75 24.45 5.82
C LYS A 179 -7.69 25.11 4.92
N GLN A 180 -6.50 25.35 5.46
CA GLN A 180 -5.36 25.98 4.74
C GLN A 180 -4.14 25.02 4.70
N THR A 181 -4.38 23.74 4.89
CA THR A 181 -3.37 22.71 4.96
C THR A 181 -2.80 22.38 3.58
N VAL A 182 -1.49 22.33 3.44
CA VAL A 182 -0.82 21.75 2.28
C VAL A 182 -0.83 20.23 2.44
N CYS A 183 -1.36 19.52 1.44
CA CYS A 183 -1.44 18.06 1.44
C CYS A 183 -0.40 17.48 0.50
N ILE A 184 0.52 16.69 1.02
CA ILE A 184 1.51 15.96 0.22
C ILE A 184 1.05 14.51 0.09
N CYS A 185 0.80 14.08 -1.15
CA CYS A 185 0.26 12.77 -1.47
C CYS A 185 1.31 11.88 -2.12
N ILE A 186 1.32 10.61 -1.74
CA ILE A 186 2.25 9.62 -2.30
C ILE A 186 2.01 9.36 -3.81
N GLY A 187 0.81 9.63 -4.30
CA GLY A 187 0.47 9.42 -5.70
C GLY A 187 -0.89 9.99 -6.10
N PRO A 188 -1.22 9.95 -7.41
CA PRO A 188 -2.43 10.57 -7.97
C PRO A 188 -3.74 10.04 -7.38
N THR A 189 -3.83 8.74 -7.11
CA THR A 189 -5.03 8.12 -6.53
C THR A 189 -5.31 8.62 -5.11
N THR A 190 -4.26 8.91 -4.33
CA THR A 190 -4.39 9.49 -3.00
C THR A 190 -4.81 10.95 -3.09
N ALA A 191 -4.23 11.70 -4.01
CA ALA A 191 -4.59 13.11 -4.27
C ALA A 191 -6.05 13.25 -4.71
N ALA A 192 -6.55 12.35 -5.56
CA ALA A 192 -7.94 12.35 -6.03
C ALA A 192 -8.97 12.11 -4.92
N ALA A 193 -8.56 11.58 -3.77
CA ALA A 193 -9.46 11.36 -2.62
C ALA A 193 -9.63 12.63 -1.76
N LEU A 194 -8.88 13.70 -2.01
CA LEU A 194 -8.94 14.95 -1.24
C LEU A 194 -10.03 15.88 -1.80
N PRO A 195 -10.97 16.37 -0.96
CA PRO A 195 -12.04 17.28 -1.37
C PRO A 195 -11.60 18.74 -1.33
N ILE A 196 -10.38 19.06 -1.76
CA ILE A 196 -9.78 20.40 -1.68
C ILE A 196 -9.22 20.85 -3.02
N SER A 197 -8.88 22.16 -3.10
CA SER A 197 -8.29 22.76 -4.30
C SER A 197 -6.96 22.09 -4.67
N LYS A 198 -6.73 21.87 -5.97
CA LYS A 198 -5.47 21.35 -6.51
C LYS A 198 -4.23 22.18 -6.09
N ARG A 199 -4.40 23.48 -5.82
CA ARG A 199 -3.31 24.37 -5.37
C ARG A 199 -2.74 23.98 -4.01
N GLN A 200 -3.50 23.25 -3.18
CA GLN A 200 -3.07 22.77 -1.86
C GLN A 200 -2.53 21.35 -1.91
N ILE A 201 -2.52 20.69 -3.07
CA ILE A 201 -2.14 19.32 -3.23
C ILE A 201 -0.80 19.22 -3.97
N ILE A 202 0.15 18.55 -3.35
CA ILE A 202 1.45 18.21 -3.94
C ILE A 202 1.52 16.70 -4.07
N ILE A 203 1.86 16.21 -5.24
CA ILE A 203 2.04 14.78 -5.49
C ILE A 203 3.54 14.49 -5.53
N ALA A 204 3.96 13.45 -4.82
CA ALA A 204 5.34 12.99 -4.87
C ALA A 204 5.72 12.56 -6.30
N THR A 205 6.91 12.93 -6.76
CA THR A 205 7.40 12.63 -8.11
C THR A 205 7.62 11.14 -8.37
N SER A 206 7.83 10.38 -7.31
CA SER A 206 7.78 8.91 -7.29
C SER A 206 6.99 8.46 -6.06
N PRO A 207 6.30 7.31 -6.09
CA PRO A 207 5.44 6.87 -5.00
C PRO A 207 6.24 6.26 -3.83
N THR A 208 7.21 7.02 -3.32
CA THR A 208 8.08 6.64 -2.20
C THR A 208 8.00 7.65 -1.07
N ILE A 209 8.28 7.20 0.15
CA ILE A 209 8.30 8.07 1.33
C ILE A 209 9.43 9.09 1.22
N GLU A 210 10.56 8.72 0.64
CA GLU A 210 11.72 9.57 0.41
C GLU A 210 11.35 10.79 -0.46
N HIS A 211 10.57 10.58 -1.53
CA HIS A 211 10.10 11.68 -2.37
C HIS A 211 9.04 12.55 -1.66
N MET A 212 8.23 11.99 -0.77
CA MET A 212 7.34 12.77 0.07
C MET A 212 8.13 13.67 1.05
N ILE A 213 9.18 13.15 1.69
CA ILE A 213 10.08 13.91 2.56
C ILE A 213 10.75 15.04 1.77
N TYR A 214 11.22 14.75 0.57
CA TYR A 214 11.81 15.76 -0.32
C TYR A 214 10.81 16.87 -0.67
N GLN A 215 9.56 16.52 -1.02
CA GLN A 215 8.53 17.53 -1.29
C GLN A 215 8.18 18.34 -0.03
N THR A 216 8.19 17.70 1.14
CA THR A 216 7.98 18.39 2.42
C THR A 216 9.06 19.44 2.66
N LYS A 217 10.33 19.08 2.45
CA LYS A 217 11.47 20.02 2.58
C LYS A 217 11.28 21.28 1.74
N LYS A 218 10.75 21.16 0.52
CA LYS A 218 10.49 22.32 -0.37
C LYS A 218 9.41 23.27 0.12
N GLN A 219 8.57 22.85 1.05
CA GLN A 219 7.50 23.70 1.63
C GLN A 219 7.94 24.43 2.90
N LEU A 220 9.13 24.15 3.40
CA LEU A 220 9.67 24.81 4.57
C LEU A 220 10.35 26.13 4.18
N PRO A 221 10.25 27.17 5.00
CA PRO A 221 11.01 28.40 4.80
C PRO A 221 12.53 28.10 4.84
N SER A 222 13.27 28.80 4.01
CA SER A 222 14.73 28.75 3.93
C SER A 222 15.34 29.30 5.21
#